data_a6156dfb06125c96e8f99fc7c6f33bd6
#
_entry.id   a6156dfb06125c96e8f99fc7c6f33bd6
#
_cell.length_a   1.000
_cell.length_b   1.000
_cell.length_c   1.000
_cell.angle_alpha   90.00
_cell.angle_beta   90.00
_cell.angle_gamma   90.00
#
_symmetry.space_group_name_H-M   'P 1'
#
loop_
_entity.id
_entity.type
_entity.pdbx_description
1 polymer ?
#
loop_
_entity_poly.entity_id
_entity_poly.type
_entity_poly.pdbx_seq_one_letter_code
_entity_poly.pdbx_strand_id
1 'polypeptide(L)'
;MFDVAKVRKDFPILEEQVYGKRLVYLDNGATTQRPLQVIEKMNEYYLKYNSNVHRGVHFLSNKCTDANEEAREIVRKFIHAGSDKEIIFTRGTTESINLVAFSFGEAFIREGDEILVTEMEHHANIVPWQMLCERKGAVLKVLPFNDKGELDLSQLDTLLTPR
;
A
#
# COMPACT_ATOMS: atom_id res chain seq x y z
N MET A 1 15.37 8.18 -20.57
CA MET A 1 14.42 7.10 -21.01
C MET A 1 14.53 5.95 -20.01
N PHE A 2 13.43 5.36 -19.59
CA PHE A 2 13.42 4.22 -18.65
C PHE A 2 14.01 2.98 -19.32
N ASP A 3 15.09 2.43 -18.74
CA ASP A 3 15.80 1.25 -19.31
C ASP A 3 15.21 -0.03 -18.72
N VAL A 4 14.26 -0.62 -19.44
CA VAL A 4 13.60 -1.87 -19.06
C VAL A 4 14.60 -3.02 -18.92
N ALA A 5 15.60 -3.11 -19.82
CA ALA A 5 16.56 -4.20 -19.80
C ALA A 5 17.46 -4.16 -18.56
N LYS A 6 17.81 -2.94 -18.11
CA LYS A 6 18.56 -2.74 -16.87
C LYS A 6 17.72 -3.12 -15.65
N VAL A 7 16.47 -2.64 -15.55
CA VAL A 7 15.59 -2.93 -14.41
C VAL A 7 15.24 -4.42 -14.33
N ARG A 8 15.04 -5.09 -15.45
CA ARG A 8 14.75 -6.54 -15.44
C ARG A 8 15.84 -7.39 -14.81
N LYS A 9 17.11 -6.96 -14.82
CA LYS A 9 18.22 -7.68 -14.20
C LYS A 9 18.09 -7.76 -12.67
N ASP A 10 17.35 -6.85 -12.07
CA ASP A 10 17.06 -6.87 -10.62
C ASP A 10 16.07 -7.98 -10.24
N PHE A 11 15.44 -8.64 -11.22
CA PHE A 11 14.42 -9.66 -11.01
C PHE A 11 14.83 -11.01 -11.62
N PRO A 12 15.64 -11.82 -10.92
CA PRO A 12 16.18 -13.07 -11.45
C PRO A 12 15.11 -14.05 -11.95
N ILE A 13 13.96 -14.08 -11.32
CA ILE A 13 12.82 -14.92 -11.73
C ILE A 13 12.38 -14.69 -13.19
N LEU A 14 12.61 -13.50 -13.72
CA LEU A 14 12.24 -13.16 -15.11
C LEU A 14 13.18 -13.78 -16.15
N GLU A 15 14.27 -14.43 -15.73
CA GLU A 15 15.17 -15.20 -16.59
C GLU A 15 14.76 -16.69 -16.68
N GLU A 16 13.79 -17.12 -15.85
CA GLU A 16 13.27 -18.49 -15.90
C GLU A 16 12.63 -18.80 -17.25
N GLN A 17 12.67 -20.09 -17.61
CA GLN A 17 12.04 -20.60 -18.83
C GLN A 17 10.86 -21.49 -18.48
N VAL A 18 9.76 -21.28 -19.17
CA VAL A 18 8.54 -22.08 -19.05
C VAL A 18 8.22 -22.68 -20.41
N TYR A 19 8.20 -24.00 -20.50
CA TYR A 19 8.01 -24.75 -21.76
C TYR A 19 8.99 -24.33 -22.87
N GLY A 20 10.25 -24.09 -22.51
CA GLY A 20 11.31 -23.67 -23.45
C GLY A 20 11.16 -22.23 -23.96
N LYS A 21 10.31 -21.42 -23.37
CA LYS A 21 10.12 -20.01 -23.67
C LYS A 21 10.44 -19.16 -22.45
N ARG A 22 10.90 -17.93 -22.66
CA ARG A 22 11.12 -16.96 -21.58
C ARG A 22 9.83 -16.71 -20.82
N LEU A 23 9.92 -16.65 -19.48
CA LEU A 23 8.78 -16.32 -18.61
C LEU A 23 8.18 -14.96 -18.98
N VAL A 24 6.87 -14.94 -19.21
CA VAL A 24 6.03 -13.74 -19.24
C VAL A 24 5.13 -13.78 -18.02
N TYR A 25 5.29 -12.81 -17.11
CA TYR A 25 4.52 -12.71 -15.89
C TYR A 25 3.69 -11.42 -15.91
N LEU A 26 2.37 -11.55 -15.91
CA LEU A 26 1.42 -10.42 -16.05
C LEU A 26 0.51 -10.25 -14.83
N ASP A 27 0.77 -10.98 -13.73
CA ASP A 27 -0.07 -11.00 -12.54
C ASP A 27 0.56 -10.25 -11.35
N ASN A 28 1.29 -9.17 -11.62
CA ASN A 28 1.88 -8.34 -10.56
C ASN A 28 0.82 -7.62 -9.69
N GLY A 29 -0.41 -7.48 -10.19
CA GLY A 29 -1.53 -6.93 -9.42
C GLY A 29 -1.89 -7.81 -8.22
N ALA A 30 -1.82 -9.11 -8.36
CA ALA A 30 -2.04 -10.07 -7.27
C ALA A 30 -0.75 -10.31 -6.46
N THR A 31 0.37 -10.56 -7.14
CA THR A 31 1.65 -10.86 -6.49
C THR A 31 2.80 -10.23 -7.26
N THR A 32 3.39 -9.17 -6.71
CA THR A 32 4.56 -8.52 -7.29
C THR A 32 5.81 -9.35 -7.10
N GLN A 33 6.59 -9.56 -8.16
CA GLN A 33 7.89 -10.21 -8.07
C GLN A 33 8.88 -9.38 -7.23
N ARG A 34 9.77 -10.06 -6.54
CA ARG A 34 10.73 -9.42 -5.62
C ARG A 34 12.05 -9.14 -6.34
N PRO A 35 12.57 -7.91 -6.27
CA PRO A 35 13.91 -7.63 -6.75
C PRO A 35 14.97 -8.27 -5.84
N LEU A 36 16.13 -8.57 -6.42
CA LEU A 36 17.23 -9.25 -5.72
C LEU A 36 17.65 -8.51 -4.45
N GLN A 37 17.69 -7.19 -4.47
CA GLN A 37 18.04 -6.34 -3.33
C GLN A 37 17.13 -6.57 -2.11
N VAL A 38 15.83 -6.80 -2.33
CA VAL A 38 14.89 -7.11 -1.25
C VAL A 38 15.15 -8.49 -0.69
N ILE A 39 15.39 -9.48 -1.55
CA ILE A 39 15.70 -10.87 -1.14
C ILE A 39 16.99 -10.90 -0.33
N GLU A 40 18.04 -10.25 -0.81
CA GLU A 40 19.34 -10.16 -0.12
C GLU A 40 19.23 -9.46 1.23
N LYS A 41 18.44 -8.37 1.30
CA LYS A 41 18.23 -7.65 2.58
C LYS A 41 17.48 -8.48 3.60
N MET A 42 16.48 -9.26 3.16
CA MET A 42 15.78 -10.20 4.04
C MET A 42 16.72 -11.31 4.54
N ASN A 43 17.54 -11.89 3.66
CA ASN A 43 18.53 -12.88 4.04
C ASN A 43 19.56 -12.29 5.02
N GLU A 44 20.06 -11.09 4.76
CA GLU A 44 20.98 -10.39 5.67
C GLU A 44 20.37 -10.23 7.05
N TYR A 45 19.12 -9.80 7.14
CA TYR A 45 18.41 -9.64 8.40
C TYR A 45 18.35 -10.95 9.18
N TYR A 46 17.84 -12.02 8.57
CA TYR A 46 17.69 -13.31 9.25
C TYR A 46 19.02 -13.94 9.64
N LEU A 47 20.04 -13.80 8.81
CA LEU A 47 21.34 -14.44 9.05
C LEU A 47 22.23 -13.67 10.02
N LYS A 48 22.05 -12.33 10.16
CA LYS A 48 23.06 -11.52 10.87
C LYS A 48 22.53 -10.77 12.09
N TYR A 49 21.25 -10.38 12.14
CA TYR A 49 20.78 -9.51 13.23
C TYR A 49 19.28 -9.62 13.55
N ASN A 50 18.62 -10.74 13.21
CA ASN A 50 17.22 -10.98 13.56
C ASN A 50 17.00 -10.86 15.07
N SER A 51 16.22 -9.86 15.50
CA SER A 51 15.93 -9.57 16.90
C SER A 51 14.70 -8.69 17.05
N ASN A 52 14.24 -8.47 18.29
CA ASN A 52 13.15 -7.55 18.61
C ASN A 52 13.54 -6.09 18.34
N VAL A 53 12.65 -5.34 17.74
CA VAL A 53 12.76 -3.89 17.55
C VAL A 53 12.24 -3.16 18.79
N HIS A 54 12.92 -2.11 19.26
CA HIS A 54 12.55 -1.20 20.35
C HIS A 54 12.46 -1.81 21.77
N ARG A 55 12.70 -3.10 21.97
CA ARG A 55 12.47 -3.74 23.28
C ARG A 55 13.70 -4.39 23.93
N GLY A 56 14.80 -4.51 23.22
CA GLY A 56 16.02 -5.10 23.74
C GLY A 56 17.10 -4.04 23.98
N VAL A 57 17.95 -4.29 24.95
CA VAL A 57 19.11 -3.43 25.28
C VAL A 57 20.43 -4.03 24.80
N HIS A 58 20.38 -5.05 23.97
CA HIS A 58 21.57 -5.73 23.44
C HIS A 58 21.84 -5.34 21.97
N PHE A 59 23.05 -5.61 21.51
CA PHE A 59 23.56 -5.20 20.20
C PHE A 59 22.61 -5.52 19.03
N LEU A 60 22.08 -6.75 18.95
CA LEU A 60 21.20 -7.14 17.82
C LEU A 60 19.89 -6.35 17.82
N SER A 61 19.31 -6.10 19.00
CA SER A 61 18.07 -5.30 19.10
C SER A 61 18.30 -3.85 18.68
N ASN A 62 19.42 -3.25 19.10
CA ASN A 62 19.76 -1.89 18.68
C ASN A 62 19.94 -1.83 17.16
N LYS A 63 20.68 -2.78 16.57
CA LYS A 63 20.86 -2.85 15.12
C LYS A 63 19.55 -3.02 14.36
N CYS A 64 18.61 -3.84 14.87
CA CYS A 64 17.27 -3.97 14.27
C CYS A 64 16.46 -2.67 14.37
N THR A 65 16.55 -2.00 15.52
CA THR A 65 15.88 -0.71 15.73
C THR A 65 16.40 0.35 14.76
N ASP A 66 17.73 0.49 14.66
CA ASP A 66 18.35 1.44 13.76
C ASP A 66 17.94 1.18 12.30
N ALA A 67 17.96 -0.09 11.86
CA ALA A 67 17.54 -0.46 10.50
C ALA A 67 16.05 -0.19 10.25
N ASN A 68 15.18 -0.35 11.24
CA ASN A 68 13.77 -0.04 11.13
C ASN A 68 13.52 1.46 11.01
N GLU A 69 14.18 2.26 11.82
CA GLU A 69 14.07 3.72 11.78
C GLU A 69 14.67 4.31 10.50
N GLU A 70 15.79 3.76 10.02
CA GLU A 70 16.35 4.13 8.72
C GLU A 70 15.38 3.84 7.58
N ALA A 71 14.73 2.66 7.57
CA ALA A 71 13.74 2.31 6.57
C ALA A 71 12.53 3.28 6.61
N ARG A 72 12.08 3.66 7.80
CA ARG A 72 11.01 4.65 8.00
C ARG A 72 11.40 6.01 7.43
N GLU A 73 12.60 6.47 7.68
CA GLU A 73 13.11 7.75 7.19
C GLU A 73 13.28 7.76 5.66
N ILE A 74 13.69 6.62 5.06
CA ILE A 74 13.76 6.47 3.59
C ILE A 74 12.37 6.61 2.98
N VAL A 75 11.36 5.94 3.53
CA VAL A 75 9.98 6.04 3.06
C VAL A 75 9.44 7.46 3.25
N ARG A 76 9.66 8.07 4.42
CA ARG A 76 9.29 9.46 4.69
C ARG A 76 9.79 10.41 3.61
N LYS A 77 11.08 10.32 3.28
CA LYS A 77 11.69 11.15 2.22
C LYS A 77 11.09 10.87 0.85
N PHE A 78 10.87 9.60 0.52
CA PHE A 78 10.35 9.18 -0.78
C PHE A 78 8.94 9.72 -1.06
N ILE A 79 8.07 9.72 -0.05
CA ILE A 79 6.69 10.24 -0.19
C ILE A 79 6.54 11.70 0.25
N HIS A 80 7.65 12.38 0.59
CA HIS A 80 7.67 13.77 1.08
C HIS A 80 6.82 14.01 2.34
N ALA A 81 6.71 13.03 3.23
CA ALA A 81 6.02 13.21 4.50
C ALA A 81 6.79 14.18 5.42
N GLY A 82 6.06 14.95 6.22
CA GLY A 82 6.64 15.97 7.11
C GLY A 82 7.41 15.36 8.30
N SER A 83 7.00 14.17 8.75
CA SER A 83 7.59 13.49 9.90
C SER A 83 7.62 11.97 9.68
N ASP A 84 8.60 11.29 10.25
CA ASP A 84 8.68 9.82 10.35
C ASP A 84 7.49 9.21 11.10
N LYS A 85 6.87 9.97 11.99
CA LYS A 85 5.64 9.58 12.72
C LYS A 85 4.41 9.44 11.82
N GLU A 86 4.45 10.02 10.63
CA GLU A 86 3.39 9.84 9.62
C GLU A 86 3.52 8.52 8.85
N ILE A 87 4.62 7.78 9.05
CA ILE A 87 4.85 6.51 8.37
C ILE A 87 4.42 5.35 9.26
N ILE A 88 3.44 4.59 8.81
CA ILE A 88 2.95 3.39 9.48
C ILE A 88 3.12 2.21 8.54
N PHE A 89 3.98 1.27 8.92
CA PHE A 89 4.12 0.01 8.16
C PHE A 89 2.99 -0.95 8.50
N THR A 90 2.35 -1.47 7.46
CA THR A 90 1.27 -2.45 7.54
C THR A 90 1.61 -3.67 6.71
N ARG A 91 0.82 -4.75 6.83
CA ARG A 91 1.00 -5.98 6.06
C ARG A 91 0.55 -5.87 4.61
N GLY A 92 -0.12 -4.78 4.24
CA GLY A 92 -0.58 -4.51 2.87
C GLY A 92 -1.72 -3.51 2.81
N THR A 93 -2.16 -3.20 1.60
CA THR A 93 -3.17 -2.17 1.31
C THR A 93 -4.49 -2.41 2.05
N THR A 94 -4.96 -3.66 2.13
CA THR A 94 -6.19 -4.00 2.86
C THR A 94 -6.12 -3.59 4.33
N GLU A 95 -5.01 -3.87 5.01
CA GLU A 95 -4.81 -3.45 6.40
C GLU A 95 -4.71 -1.93 6.51
N SER A 96 -4.01 -1.27 5.59
CA SER A 96 -3.87 0.19 5.58
C SER A 96 -5.22 0.90 5.46
N ILE A 97 -6.07 0.47 4.53
CA ILE A 97 -7.39 1.08 4.33
C ILE A 97 -8.29 0.81 5.54
N ASN A 98 -8.31 -0.40 6.08
CA ASN A 98 -9.05 -0.71 7.30
C ASN A 98 -8.57 0.13 8.48
N LEU A 99 -7.25 0.31 8.63
CA LEU A 99 -6.68 1.16 9.68
C LEU A 99 -7.19 2.61 9.57
N VAL A 100 -7.20 3.17 8.36
CA VAL A 100 -7.74 4.53 8.13
C VAL A 100 -9.24 4.58 8.43
N ALA A 101 -10.02 3.61 7.95
CA ALA A 101 -11.46 3.56 8.20
C ALA A 101 -11.77 3.43 9.70
N PHE A 102 -11.01 2.66 10.47
CA PHE A 102 -11.19 2.49 11.90
C PHE A 102 -10.64 3.65 12.75
N SER A 103 -9.56 4.31 12.33
CA SER A 103 -8.97 5.41 13.12
C SER A 103 -9.52 6.76 12.69
N PHE A 104 -9.20 7.20 11.48
CA PHE A 104 -9.67 8.48 10.95
C PHE A 104 -11.20 8.52 10.79
N GLY A 105 -11.77 7.47 10.19
CA GLY A 105 -13.21 7.39 9.99
C GLY A 105 -13.97 7.43 11.30
N GLU A 106 -13.53 6.69 12.31
CA GLU A 106 -14.17 6.70 13.62
C GLU A 106 -14.05 8.05 14.34
N ALA A 107 -12.92 8.72 14.20
CA ALA A 107 -12.66 10.00 14.85
C ALA A 107 -13.36 11.19 14.17
N PHE A 108 -13.45 11.22 12.85
CA PHE A 108 -13.81 12.41 12.09
C PHE A 108 -15.10 12.30 11.30
N ILE A 109 -15.51 11.09 10.86
CA ILE A 109 -16.76 10.91 10.09
C ILE A 109 -17.98 10.94 11.02
N ARG A 110 -19.01 11.67 10.60
CA ARG A 110 -20.28 11.89 11.34
C ARG A 110 -21.46 11.43 10.49
N GLU A 111 -22.64 11.36 11.12
CA GLU A 111 -23.90 11.11 10.43
C GLU A 111 -24.15 12.14 9.33
N GLY A 112 -24.47 11.64 8.13
CA GLY A 112 -24.71 12.45 6.93
C GLY A 112 -23.46 12.91 6.20
N ASP A 113 -22.26 12.63 6.69
CA ASP A 113 -21.02 12.84 5.92
C ASP A 113 -20.95 11.89 4.71
N GLU A 114 -20.22 12.29 3.69
CA GLU A 114 -20.14 11.56 2.42
C GLU A 114 -18.75 11.02 2.19
N ILE A 115 -18.67 9.76 1.77
CA ILE A 115 -17.44 9.10 1.35
C ILE A 115 -17.59 8.75 -0.13
N LEU A 116 -16.69 9.26 -0.98
CA LEU A 116 -16.70 8.99 -2.41
C LEU A 116 -15.63 7.95 -2.76
N VAL A 117 -16.05 6.90 -3.44
CA VAL A 117 -15.15 5.88 -4.04
C VAL A 117 -15.42 5.79 -5.54
N THR A 118 -14.50 5.23 -6.32
CA THR A 118 -14.78 4.94 -7.72
C THR A 118 -15.44 3.56 -7.85
N GLU A 119 -16.20 3.36 -8.92
CA GLU A 119 -16.78 2.04 -9.24
C GLU A 119 -15.72 1.01 -9.63
N MET A 120 -14.50 1.46 -9.97
CA MET A 120 -13.37 0.62 -10.37
C MET A 120 -12.59 0.02 -9.19
N GLU A 121 -12.97 0.35 -7.95
CA GLU A 121 -12.19 -0.03 -6.77
C GLU A 121 -12.18 -1.56 -6.53
N HIS A 122 -11.05 -2.03 -6.04
CA HIS A 122 -10.98 -3.36 -5.43
C HIS A 122 -11.81 -3.39 -4.13
N HIS A 123 -12.42 -4.53 -3.82
CA HIS A 123 -13.24 -4.70 -2.60
C HIS A 123 -12.56 -4.22 -1.31
N ALA A 124 -11.23 -4.33 -1.23
CA ALA A 124 -10.46 -3.82 -0.08
C ALA A 124 -10.60 -2.30 0.12
N ASN A 125 -10.98 -1.54 -0.93
CA ASN A 125 -11.22 -0.10 -0.88
C ASN A 125 -12.71 0.27 -1.08
N ILE A 126 -13.61 -0.68 -0.88
CA ILE A 126 -15.07 -0.45 -0.87
C ILE A 126 -15.63 -0.88 0.49
N VAL A 127 -15.43 -2.14 0.86
CA VAL A 127 -16.07 -2.77 2.03
C VAL A 127 -15.77 -2.03 3.36
N PRO A 128 -14.54 -1.60 3.66
CA PRO A 128 -14.28 -0.85 4.90
C PRO A 128 -15.09 0.45 5.01
N TRP A 129 -15.28 1.13 3.88
CA TRP A 129 -16.07 2.36 3.83
C TRP A 129 -17.57 2.11 3.94
N GLN A 130 -18.11 1.04 3.33
CA GLN A 130 -19.48 0.59 3.53
C GLN A 130 -19.77 0.33 5.01
N MET A 131 -18.90 -0.47 5.65
CA MET A 131 -19.03 -0.78 7.07
C MET A 131 -18.94 0.46 7.95
N LEU A 132 -18.09 1.42 7.59
CA LEU A 132 -18.00 2.69 8.31
C LEU A 132 -19.27 3.52 8.13
N CYS A 133 -19.79 3.65 6.91
CA CYS A 133 -21.03 4.36 6.63
C CYS A 133 -22.22 3.77 7.41
N GLU A 134 -22.35 2.45 7.43
CA GLU A 134 -23.40 1.76 8.20
C GLU A 134 -23.31 2.09 9.70
N ARG A 135 -22.10 2.08 10.28
CA ARG A 135 -21.91 2.37 11.72
C ARG A 135 -22.14 3.83 12.09
N LYS A 136 -21.77 4.76 11.19
CA LYS A 136 -21.75 6.20 11.47
C LYS A 136 -22.98 6.94 10.93
N GLY A 137 -23.83 6.29 10.12
CA GLY A 137 -24.90 6.95 9.39
C GLY A 137 -24.39 7.86 8.26
N ALA A 138 -23.19 7.62 7.78
CA ALA A 138 -22.60 8.31 6.63
C ALA A 138 -23.08 7.72 5.31
N VAL A 139 -22.85 8.40 4.19
CA VAL A 139 -23.31 8.02 2.86
C VAL A 139 -22.15 7.65 1.99
N LEU A 140 -22.16 6.42 1.45
CA LEU A 140 -21.18 6.01 0.43
C LEU A 140 -21.69 6.43 -0.95
N LYS A 141 -20.89 7.23 -1.66
CA LYS A 141 -21.13 7.64 -3.04
C LYS A 141 -20.15 6.94 -3.96
N VAL A 142 -20.59 6.68 -5.20
CA VAL A 142 -19.79 5.96 -6.19
C VAL A 142 -19.66 6.82 -7.45
N LEU A 143 -18.43 7.06 -7.89
CA LEU A 143 -18.12 7.70 -9.16
C LEU A 143 -18.06 6.62 -10.23
N PRO A 144 -18.97 6.66 -11.25
CA PRO A 144 -19.02 5.64 -12.29
C PRO A 144 -17.91 5.78 -13.32
N PHE A 145 -17.71 4.73 -14.11
CA PHE A 145 -16.83 4.71 -15.27
C PHE A 145 -17.57 4.18 -16.51
N ASN A 146 -17.04 4.50 -17.70
CA ASN A 146 -17.60 4.06 -18.96
C ASN A 146 -17.01 2.74 -19.45
N ASP A 147 -17.53 2.19 -20.56
CA ASP A 147 -17.06 0.93 -21.17
C ASP A 147 -15.59 0.94 -21.61
N LYS A 148 -14.95 2.10 -21.67
CA LYS A 148 -13.51 2.26 -21.96
C LYS A 148 -12.66 2.25 -20.69
N GLY A 149 -13.26 2.20 -19.50
CA GLY A 149 -12.56 2.28 -18.22
C GLY A 149 -12.16 3.71 -17.83
N GLU A 150 -12.81 4.73 -18.39
CA GLU A 150 -12.58 6.14 -18.06
C GLU A 150 -13.61 6.60 -17.03
N LEU A 151 -13.16 7.23 -15.95
CA LEU A 151 -14.04 7.79 -14.91
C LEU A 151 -14.86 8.93 -15.47
N ASP A 152 -16.15 8.97 -15.15
CA ASP A 152 -17.06 10.06 -15.52
C ASP A 152 -16.90 11.25 -14.56
N LEU A 153 -15.87 12.06 -14.81
CA LEU A 153 -15.57 13.24 -13.99
C LEU A 153 -16.63 14.34 -14.09
N SER A 154 -17.56 14.28 -15.06
CA SER A 154 -18.65 15.25 -15.17
C SER A 154 -19.63 15.20 -14.00
N GLN A 155 -19.66 14.08 -13.28
CA GLN A 155 -20.50 13.89 -12.12
C GLN A 155 -19.87 14.37 -10.79
N LEU A 156 -18.59 14.73 -10.77
CA LEU A 156 -17.87 15.10 -9.55
C LEU A 156 -18.55 16.24 -8.80
N ASP A 157 -18.95 17.32 -9.49
CA ASP A 157 -19.59 18.49 -8.84
C ASP A 157 -20.96 18.15 -8.22
N THR A 158 -21.61 17.10 -8.71
CA THR A 158 -22.86 16.59 -8.15
C THR A 158 -22.64 15.63 -6.98
N LEU A 159 -21.57 14.85 -7.07
CA LEU A 159 -21.23 13.85 -6.04
C LEU A 159 -20.49 14.46 -4.84
N LEU A 160 -19.60 15.43 -5.07
CA LEU A 160 -18.88 16.14 -4.02
C LEU A 160 -19.74 17.29 -3.49
N THR A 161 -20.29 17.13 -2.30
CA THR A 161 -21.03 18.20 -1.62
C THR A 161 -20.20 18.77 -0.46
N PRO A 162 -20.63 19.86 0.20
CA PRO A 162 -19.94 20.41 1.36
C PRO A 162 -19.94 19.53 2.62
N ARG A 163 -20.44 18.32 2.50
CA ARG A 163 -20.54 17.35 3.63
C ARG A 163 -19.44 16.31 3.61
#